data_8d5fe8168fd63679c06c540d93666dd1
#
_entry.id   8d5fe8168fd63679c06c540d93666dd1
#
_cell.length_a   1.000
_cell.length_b   1.000
_cell.length_c   1.000
_cell.angle_alpha   90.00
_cell.angle_beta   90.00
_cell.angle_gamma   90.00
#
_symmetry.space_group_name_H-M   'P 1'
#
loop_
_entity.id
_entity.type
_entity.pdbx_description
1 polymer ?
#
loop_
_entity_poly.entity_id
_entity_poly.type
_entity_poly.pdbx_seq_one_letter_code
_entity_poly.pdbx_strand_id
1 'polypeptide(L)'
;MRKPAPSDLLLHPLAIPRVIAAASLLAIGGVHLQQYTVQDYHVIPTIGPLFLLNFIAGTVLGVYFLVPARARVGRVRLLLDTLAALSGLGVAVGGLAALLVSEHTPLFGFMEHGYRFAIVFTIASEAPAIVVLGIFLGLSLQTNRPGRRRRPNPDGSMTVTPVPES
;
A
#
# COMPACT_ATOMS: atom_id res chain seq x y z
N MET A 1 11.69 13.78 29.81
CA MET A 1 11.45 13.10 28.51
C MET A 1 11.65 14.11 27.38
N ARG A 2 12.67 13.96 26.56
CA ARG A 2 12.92 14.86 25.39
C ARG A 2 11.91 14.52 24.30
N LYS A 3 11.13 15.50 23.83
CA LYS A 3 10.33 15.35 22.60
C LYS A 3 11.29 15.08 21.45
N PRO A 4 11.08 14.01 20.65
CA PRO A 4 11.92 13.77 19.47
C PRO A 4 11.79 14.94 18.50
N ALA A 5 12.90 15.34 17.89
CA ALA A 5 12.90 16.40 16.90
C ALA A 5 12.11 15.96 15.63
N PRO A 6 11.53 16.90 14.86
CA PRO A 6 10.82 16.55 13.62
C PRO A 6 11.68 15.77 12.62
N SER A 7 13.00 16.01 12.61
CA SER A 7 13.99 15.28 11.80
C SER A 7 14.09 13.79 12.16
N ASP A 8 13.92 13.42 13.43
CA ASP A 8 14.00 12.03 13.87
C ASP A 8 12.81 11.18 13.38
N LEU A 9 11.73 11.84 13.00
CA LEU A 9 10.53 11.21 12.43
C LEU A 9 10.73 10.79 10.97
N LEU A 10 11.45 11.59 10.19
CA LEU A 10 11.73 11.33 8.77
C LEU A 10 12.84 10.30 8.58
N LEU A 11 13.66 10.08 9.60
CA LEU A 11 14.77 9.09 9.57
C LEU A 11 14.29 7.65 9.82
N HIS A 12 13.01 7.43 10.15
CA HIS A 12 12.50 6.07 10.26
C HIS A 12 12.37 5.45 8.85
N PRO A 13 13.02 4.31 8.55
CA PRO A 13 13.08 3.75 7.20
C PRO A 13 11.72 3.47 6.55
N LEU A 14 10.66 3.37 7.36
CA LEU A 14 9.29 3.17 6.89
C LEU A 14 8.49 4.47 6.69
N ALA A 15 9.02 5.64 7.05
CA ALA A 15 8.25 6.89 6.99
C ALA A 15 7.98 7.32 5.54
N ILE A 16 9.02 7.33 4.71
CA ILE A 16 8.91 7.73 3.29
C ILE A 16 8.02 6.76 2.50
N PRO A 17 8.27 5.43 2.52
CA PRO A 17 7.37 4.48 1.85
C PRO A 17 5.92 4.59 2.31
N ARG A 18 5.69 4.87 3.59
CA ARG A 18 4.36 5.03 4.16
C ARG A 18 3.61 6.24 3.58
N VAL A 19 4.28 7.38 3.47
CA VAL A 19 3.68 8.61 2.90
C VAL A 19 3.39 8.44 1.41
N ILE A 20 4.32 7.83 0.66
CA ILE A 20 4.12 7.59 -0.78
C ILE A 20 2.99 6.58 -0.99
N ALA A 21 2.93 5.50 -0.19
CA ALA A 21 1.82 4.54 -0.23
C ALA A 21 0.47 5.22 0.04
N ALA A 22 0.41 6.10 1.04
CA ALA A 22 -0.79 6.87 1.34
C ALA A 22 -1.22 7.75 0.15
N ALA A 23 -0.28 8.51 -0.42
CA ALA A 23 -0.56 9.38 -1.56
C ALA A 23 -1.03 8.59 -2.79
N SER A 24 -0.38 7.47 -3.11
CA SER A 24 -0.77 6.61 -4.23
C SER A 24 -2.16 6.00 -4.03
N LEU A 25 -2.46 5.48 -2.84
CA LEU A 25 -3.77 4.90 -2.53
C LEU A 25 -4.90 5.94 -2.56
N LEU A 26 -4.65 7.16 -2.07
CA LEU A 26 -5.61 8.25 -2.17
C LEU A 26 -5.82 8.69 -3.62
N ALA A 27 -4.76 8.71 -4.43
CA ALA A 27 -4.86 8.98 -5.86
C ALA A 27 -5.69 7.90 -6.58
N ILE A 28 -5.46 6.61 -6.29
CA ILE A 28 -6.28 5.49 -6.80
C ILE A 28 -7.75 5.73 -6.43
N GLY A 29 -8.04 6.00 -5.15
CA GLY A 29 -9.40 6.30 -4.71
C GLY A 29 -10.02 7.47 -5.48
N GLY A 30 -9.29 8.57 -5.63
CA GLY A 30 -9.74 9.76 -6.36
C GLY A 30 -10.05 9.49 -7.83
N VAL A 31 -9.18 8.74 -8.52
CA VAL A 31 -9.41 8.34 -9.93
C VAL A 31 -10.67 7.49 -10.06
N HIS A 32 -10.86 6.49 -9.19
CA HIS A 32 -12.05 5.63 -9.22
C HIS A 32 -13.34 6.40 -8.91
N LEU A 33 -13.30 7.36 -7.96
CA LEU A 33 -14.43 8.24 -7.70
C LEU A 33 -14.77 9.12 -8.91
N GLN A 34 -13.76 9.70 -9.55
CA GLN A 34 -13.94 10.52 -10.75
C GLN A 34 -14.55 9.70 -11.89
N GLN A 35 -14.10 8.48 -12.13
CA GLN A 35 -14.69 7.58 -13.12
C GLN A 35 -16.14 7.24 -12.76
N TYR A 36 -16.41 6.94 -11.49
CA TYR A 36 -17.73 6.61 -11.00
C TYR A 36 -18.74 7.76 -11.20
N THR A 37 -18.34 9.01 -10.87
CA THR A 37 -19.27 10.16 -10.83
C THR A 37 -19.28 10.98 -12.11
N VAL A 38 -18.11 11.20 -12.75
CA VAL A 38 -17.96 12.14 -13.88
C VAL A 38 -18.04 11.42 -15.22
N GLN A 39 -17.61 10.15 -15.28
CA GLN A 39 -17.64 9.36 -16.51
C GLN A 39 -18.86 8.42 -16.56
N ASP A 40 -19.79 8.59 -15.63
CA ASP A 40 -21.06 7.84 -15.55
C ASP A 40 -20.92 6.31 -15.44
N TYR A 41 -19.74 5.81 -14.96
CA TYR A 41 -19.57 4.37 -14.79
C TYR A 41 -20.50 3.78 -13.71
N HIS A 42 -21.11 4.62 -12.88
CA HIS A 42 -22.09 4.19 -11.88
C HIS A 42 -23.32 3.51 -12.50
N VAL A 43 -23.65 3.80 -13.77
CA VAL A 43 -24.79 3.18 -14.48
C VAL A 43 -24.46 1.79 -15.05
N ILE A 44 -23.18 1.41 -15.08
CA ILE A 44 -22.76 0.12 -15.65
C ILE A 44 -22.88 -0.95 -14.56
N PRO A 45 -23.74 -1.98 -14.74
CA PRO A 45 -23.85 -3.08 -13.78
C PRO A 45 -22.48 -3.73 -13.52
N THR A 46 -22.20 -4.09 -12.28
CA THR A 46 -20.94 -4.68 -11.80
C THR A 46 -19.75 -3.70 -11.81
N ILE A 47 -19.52 -2.96 -12.90
CA ILE A 47 -18.38 -2.01 -13.01
C ILE A 47 -18.57 -0.85 -12.03
N GLY A 48 -19.76 -0.22 -11.98
CA GLY A 48 -20.03 0.87 -11.05
C GLY A 48 -19.74 0.50 -9.59
N PRO A 49 -20.34 -0.57 -9.05
CA PRO A 49 -20.00 -1.03 -7.70
C PRO A 49 -18.51 -1.30 -7.47
N LEU A 50 -17.76 -1.84 -8.45
CA LEU A 50 -16.31 -2.06 -8.34
C LEU A 50 -15.54 -0.74 -8.27
N PHE A 51 -15.90 0.28 -9.04
CA PHE A 51 -15.30 1.60 -8.95
C PHE A 51 -15.55 2.26 -7.59
N LEU A 52 -16.77 2.16 -7.08
CA LEU A 52 -17.11 2.66 -5.75
C LEU A 52 -16.32 1.92 -4.65
N LEU A 53 -16.19 0.60 -4.76
CA LEU A 53 -15.42 -0.21 -3.82
C LEU A 53 -13.93 0.18 -3.82
N ASN A 54 -13.34 0.38 -4.99
CA ASN A 54 -11.95 0.82 -5.13
C ASN A 54 -11.73 2.24 -4.57
N PHE A 55 -12.70 3.16 -4.76
CA PHE A 55 -12.67 4.46 -4.11
C PHE A 55 -12.65 4.34 -2.59
N ILE A 56 -13.57 3.57 -2.02
CA ILE A 56 -13.66 3.38 -0.56
C ILE A 56 -12.39 2.72 -0.03
N ALA A 57 -11.94 1.64 -0.66
CA ALA A 57 -10.75 0.91 -0.24
C ALA A 57 -9.50 1.77 -0.33
N GLY A 58 -9.26 2.46 -1.46
CA GLY A 58 -8.13 3.36 -1.65
C GLY A 58 -8.12 4.48 -0.62
N THR A 59 -9.28 5.09 -0.35
CA THR A 59 -9.40 6.17 0.65
C THR A 59 -9.13 5.66 2.06
N VAL A 60 -9.77 4.57 2.49
CA VAL A 60 -9.59 4.01 3.84
C VAL A 60 -8.15 3.58 4.09
N LEU A 61 -7.55 2.88 3.13
CA LEU A 61 -6.16 2.43 3.22
C LEU A 61 -5.18 3.60 3.15
N GLY A 62 -5.42 4.58 2.29
CA GLY A 62 -4.61 5.79 2.20
C GLY A 62 -4.62 6.58 3.51
N VAL A 63 -5.79 6.81 4.10
CA VAL A 63 -5.94 7.43 5.42
C VAL A 63 -5.25 6.59 6.50
N TYR A 64 -5.39 5.26 6.45
CA TYR A 64 -4.68 4.36 7.38
C TYR A 64 -3.17 4.60 7.37
N PHE A 65 -2.56 4.73 6.18
CA PHE A 65 -1.12 4.98 6.06
C PHE A 65 -0.71 6.40 6.50
N LEU A 66 -1.61 7.38 6.53
CA LEU A 66 -1.36 8.72 7.07
C LEU A 66 -1.35 8.74 8.61
N VAL A 67 -2.08 7.84 9.28
CA VAL A 67 -2.12 7.80 10.75
C VAL A 67 -0.74 7.43 11.31
N PRO A 68 -0.17 8.26 12.22
CA PRO A 68 1.15 8.03 12.75
C PRO A 68 1.31 6.64 13.39
N ALA A 69 2.40 5.98 13.09
CA ALA A 69 2.72 4.63 13.59
C ALA A 69 2.82 4.53 15.13
N ARG A 70 2.92 5.68 15.82
CA ARG A 70 2.99 5.77 17.30
C ARG A 70 1.71 5.36 18.02
N ALA A 71 0.58 5.41 17.34
CA ALA A 71 -0.71 5.04 17.93
C ALA A 71 -0.89 3.53 18.11
N ARG A 72 0.04 2.71 17.66
CA ARG A 72 -0.10 1.24 17.65
C ARG A 72 1.20 0.59 18.10
N VAL A 73 1.11 -0.41 18.98
CA VAL A 73 2.28 -1.05 19.60
C VAL A 73 2.32 -2.56 19.29
N GLY A 74 3.52 -3.10 19.03
CA GLY A 74 3.81 -4.53 19.03
C GLY A 74 3.27 -5.32 17.82
N ARG A 75 2.86 -6.57 18.08
CA ARG A 75 2.42 -7.54 17.05
C ARG A 75 1.16 -7.10 16.32
N VAL A 76 0.24 -6.41 16.99
CA VAL A 76 -1.00 -5.89 16.39
C VAL A 76 -0.69 -4.87 15.30
N ARG A 77 0.30 -4.00 15.53
CA ARG A 77 0.76 -3.04 14.52
C ARG A 77 1.28 -3.76 13.27
N LEU A 78 2.17 -4.75 13.46
CA LEU A 78 2.73 -5.50 12.33
C LEU A 78 1.63 -6.18 11.52
N LEU A 79 0.67 -6.82 12.21
CA LEU A 79 -0.45 -7.48 11.55
C LEU A 79 -1.29 -6.48 10.73
N LEU A 80 -1.66 -5.35 11.34
CA LEU A 80 -2.47 -4.32 10.66
C LEU A 80 -1.72 -3.67 9.49
N ASP A 81 -0.43 -3.36 9.65
CA ASP A 81 0.40 -2.79 8.58
C ASP A 81 0.56 -3.80 7.42
N THR A 82 0.71 -5.10 7.73
CA THR A 82 0.77 -6.17 6.72
C THR A 82 -0.56 -6.34 6.00
N LEU A 83 -1.67 -6.40 6.72
CA LEU A 83 -3.00 -6.52 6.12
C LEU A 83 -3.33 -5.30 5.25
N ALA A 84 -3.03 -4.09 5.74
CA ALA A 84 -3.25 -2.87 4.96
C ALA A 84 -2.40 -2.84 3.68
N ALA A 85 -1.12 -3.26 3.75
CA ALA A 85 -0.24 -3.32 2.59
C ALA A 85 -0.70 -4.37 1.57
N LEU A 86 -1.09 -5.56 2.03
CA LEU A 86 -1.62 -6.61 1.15
C LEU A 86 -2.96 -6.21 0.52
N SER A 87 -3.86 -5.57 1.28
CA SER A 87 -5.12 -5.05 0.75
C SER A 87 -4.89 -3.95 -0.29
N GLY A 88 -3.97 -3.03 -0.02
CA GLY A 88 -3.59 -1.98 -0.97
C GLY A 88 -2.96 -2.53 -2.26
N LEU A 89 -2.10 -3.56 -2.14
CA LEU A 89 -1.58 -4.30 -3.29
C LEU A 89 -2.70 -4.98 -4.08
N GLY A 90 -3.67 -5.60 -3.40
CA GLY A 90 -4.84 -6.19 -4.03
C GLY A 90 -5.66 -5.18 -4.83
N VAL A 91 -5.90 -3.99 -4.28
CA VAL A 91 -6.60 -2.90 -4.97
C VAL A 91 -5.81 -2.46 -6.21
N ALA A 92 -4.51 -2.16 -6.08
CA ALA A 92 -3.70 -1.64 -7.18
C ALA A 92 -3.46 -2.69 -8.28
N VAL A 93 -3.11 -3.93 -7.91
CA VAL A 93 -2.91 -5.00 -8.90
C VAL A 93 -4.24 -5.39 -9.55
N GLY A 94 -5.32 -5.47 -8.76
CA GLY A 94 -6.66 -5.79 -9.26
C GLY A 94 -7.19 -4.75 -10.24
N GLY A 95 -7.04 -3.46 -9.93
CA GLY A 95 -7.44 -2.36 -10.80
C GLY A 95 -6.65 -2.35 -12.12
N LEU A 96 -5.31 -2.43 -12.03
CA LEU A 96 -4.45 -2.47 -13.20
C LEU A 96 -4.73 -3.70 -14.09
N ALA A 97 -4.90 -4.88 -13.48
CA ALA A 97 -5.23 -6.10 -14.22
C ALA A 97 -6.61 -5.99 -14.88
N ALA A 98 -7.62 -5.48 -14.18
CA ALA A 98 -8.96 -5.27 -14.75
C ALA A 98 -8.93 -4.29 -15.93
N LEU A 99 -8.16 -3.19 -15.82
CA LEU A 99 -7.94 -2.25 -16.92
C LEU A 99 -7.35 -2.95 -18.14
N LEU A 100 -6.22 -3.64 -17.97
CA LEU A 100 -5.52 -4.33 -19.07
C LEU A 100 -6.38 -5.41 -19.73
N VAL A 101 -7.17 -6.13 -18.94
CA VAL A 101 -8.10 -7.14 -19.47
C VAL A 101 -9.23 -6.45 -20.26
N SER A 102 -9.79 -5.36 -19.76
CA SER A 102 -10.91 -4.66 -20.40
C SER A 102 -10.55 -3.99 -21.73
N GLU A 103 -9.26 -3.72 -21.97
CA GLU A 103 -8.77 -3.23 -23.28
C GLU A 103 -8.76 -4.31 -24.36
N HIS A 104 -8.71 -5.59 -24.00
CA HIS A 104 -8.58 -6.70 -24.95
C HIS A 104 -9.82 -7.57 -25.02
N THR A 105 -10.57 -7.68 -23.92
CA THR A 105 -11.76 -8.53 -23.83
C THR A 105 -12.82 -7.85 -22.99
N PRO A 106 -14.13 -8.01 -23.33
CA PRO A 106 -15.19 -7.46 -22.51
C PRO A 106 -15.17 -8.01 -21.07
N LEU A 107 -14.92 -7.13 -20.11
CA LEU A 107 -14.97 -7.46 -18.69
C LEU A 107 -16.39 -7.14 -18.17
N PHE A 108 -17.14 -8.15 -17.76
CA PHE A 108 -18.56 -8.02 -17.38
C PHE A 108 -19.43 -7.30 -18.43
N GLY A 109 -19.15 -7.52 -19.73
CA GLY A 109 -19.83 -6.86 -20.83
C GLY A 109 -19.37 -5.43 -21.14
N PHE A 110 -18.39 -4.93 -20.39
CA PHE A 110 -17.75 -3.63 -20.63
C PHE A 110 -16.37 -3.81 -21.27
N MET A 111 -16.10 -3.02 -22.29
CA MET A 111 -14.81 -2.98 -22.98
C MET A 111 -14.31 -1.54 -23.05
N GLU A 112 -13.11 -1.29 -22.54
CA GLU A 112 -12.48 0.02 -22.64
C GLU A 112 -11.89 0.20 -24.04
N HIS A 113 -12.08 1.38 -24.63
CA HIS A 113 -11.55 1.69 -25.95
C HIS A 113 -10.69 2.96 -25.91
N GLY A 114 -9.42 2.79 -26.19
CA GLY A 114 -8.48 3.88 -26.38
C GLY A 114 -7.89 4.46 -25.11
N TYR A 115 -6.67 5.01 -25.23
CA TYR A 115 -5.96 5.66 -24.14
C TYR A 115 -6.57 7.01 -23.80
N ARG A 116 -7.50 7.01 -22.88
CA ARG A 116 -8.02 8.23 -22.30
C ARG A 116 -7.09 8.71 -21.18
N PHE A 117 -7.17 10.00 -20.89
CA PHE A 117 -6.44 10.62 -19.78
C PHE A 117 -6.61 9.85 -18.45
N ALA A 118 -7.80 9.31 -18.19
CA ALA A 118 -8.08 8.49 -17.02
C ALA A 118 -7.25 7.20 -16.95
N ILE A 119 -6.99 6.52 -18.07
CA ILE A 119 -6.15 5.31 -18.12
C ILE A 119 -4.73 5.65 -17.71
N VAL A 120 -4.18 6.76 -18.23
CA VAL A 120 -2.85 7.22 -17.86
C VAL A 120 -2.77 7.53 -16.37
N PHE A 121 -3.80 8.17 -15.79
CA PHE A 121 -3.86 8.42 -14.35
C PHE A 121 -3.98 7.15 -13.52
N THR A 122 -4.76 6.18 -13.98
CA THR A 122 -4.87 4.88 -13.32
C THR A 122 -3.51 4.20 -13.28
N ILE A 123 -2.83 4.07 -14.41
CA ILE A 123 -1.48 3.48 -14.46
C ILE A 123 -0.49 4.27 -13.60
N ALA A 124 -0.53 5.60 -13.67
CA ALA A 124 0.36 6.49 -12.91
C ALA A 124 0.15 6.44 -11.39
N SER A 125 -1.04 6.04 -10.92
CA SER A 125 -1.33 5.87 -9.50
C SER A 125 -1.11 4.43 -9.01
N GLU A 126 -1.49 3.43 -9.82
CA GLU A 126 -1.44 2.01 -9.42
C GLU A 126 -0.03 1.44 -9.49
N ALA A 127 0.76 1.73 -10.54
CA ALA A 127 2.11 1.20 -10.66
C ALA A 127 3.04 1.67 -9.51
N PRO A 128 3.10 2.96 -9.13
CA PRO A 128 3.84 3.38 -7.94
C PRO A 128 3.32 2.76 -6.65
N ALA A 129 1.99 2.59 -6.50
CA ALA A 129 1.40 1.96 -5.33
C ALA A 129 1.90 0.52 -5.16
N ILE A 130 1.92 -0.27 -6.23
CA ILE A 130 2.41 -1.65 -6.23
C ILE A 130 3.87 -1.69 -5.76
N VAL A 131 4.73 -0.85 -6.34
CA VAL A 131 6.17 -0.82 -5.99
C VAL A 131 6.37 -0.42 -4.54
N VAL A 132 5.74 0.67 -4.11
CA VAL A 132 5.95 1.24 -2.77
C VAL A 132 5.36 0.36 -1.68
N LEU A 133 4.17 -0.23 -1.89
CA LEU A 133 3.56 -1.16 -0.94
C LEU A 133 4.37 -2.45 -0.84
N GLY A 134 4.94 -2.93 -1.95
CA GLY A 134 5.87 -4.07 -1.94
C GLY A 134 7.14 -3.79 -1.14
N ILE A 135 7.76 -2.63 -1.34
CA ILE A 135 8.91 -2.16 -0.56
C ILE A 135 8.54 -2.03 0.93
N PHE A 136 7.42 -1.37 1.23
CA PHE A 136 6.94 -1.21 2.60
C PHE A 136 6.74 -2.55 3.30
N LEU A 137 6.11 -3.50 2.64
CA LEU A 137 5.88 -4.85 3.15
C LEU A 137 7.21 -5.58 3.42
N GLY A 138 8.13 -5.56 2.45
CA GLY A 138 9.47 -6.16 2.59
C GLY A 138 10.25 -5.59 3.76
N LEU A 139 10.30 -4.27 3.91
CA LEU A 139 10.97 -3.59 5.02
C LEU A 139 10.28 -3.90 6.37
N SER A 140 8.95 -3.92 6.40
CA SER A 140 8.19 -4.24 7.62
C SER A 140 8.46 -5.64 8.12
N LEU A 141 8.56 -6.61 7.23
CA LEU A 141 8.86 -8.00 7.57
C LEU A 141 10.32 -8.18 8.01
N GLN A 142 11.27 -7.48 7.38
CA GLN A 142 12.68 -7.53 7.76
C GLN A 142 12.94 -6.95 9.16
N THR A 143 12.33 -5.81 9.47
CA THR A 143 12.49 -5.14 10.78
C THR A 143 11.90 -5.94 11.95
N ASN A 144 10.98 -6.85 11.66
CA ASN A 144 10.28 -7.65 12.68
C ASN A 144 10.73 -9.12 12.74
N ARG A 145 11.80 -9.53 12.02
CA ARG A 145 12.32 -10.90 12.11
C ARG A 145 12.82 -11.19 13.54
N PRO A 146 12.27 -12.22 14.23
CA PRO A 146 12.71 -12.61 15.56
C PRO A 146 14.02 -13.40 15.44
N GLY A 147 15.16 -12.78 15.35
CA GLY A 147 16.39 -13.57 15.16
C GLY A 147 17.71 -12.85 15.38
N ARG A 148 17.70 -11.52 15.52
CA ARG A 148 18.93 -10.78 15.84
C ARG A 148 18.89 -10.19 17.25
N ARG A 149 18.63 -11.01 18.28
CA ARG A 149 19.02 -10.60 19.62
C ARG A 149 20.55 -10.66 19.70
N ARG A 150 21.19 -9.51 19.64
CA ARG A 150 22.60 -9.39 20.11
C ARG A 150 22.63 -9.89 21.55
N ARG A 151 23.17 -11.07 21.78
CA ARG A 151 23.49 -11.52 23.14
C ARG A 151 24.75 -10.74 23.58
N PRO A 152 24.70 -10.07 24.74
CA PRO A 152 25.94 -9.56 25.33
C PRO A 152 26.85 -10.77 25.64
N ASN A 153 28.09 -10.70 25.22
CA ASN A 153 29.09 -11.66 25.67
C ASN A 153 29.34 -11.48 27.17
N PRO A 154 29.74 -12.54 27.90
CA PRO A 154 30.11 -12.45 29.32
C PRO A 154 31.28 -11.50 29.56
N ASP A 155 32.09 -11.20 28.55
CA ASP A 155 33.23 -10.26 28.57
C ASP A 155 32.84 -8.82 28.20
N GLY A 156 31.56 -8.53 28.03
CA GLY A 156 31.04 -7.21 27.62
C GLY A 156 31.14 -6.92 26.12
N SER A 157 31.70 -7.82 25.31
CA SER A 157 31.75 -7.68 23.86
C SER A 157 30.45 -8.21 23.19
N MET A 158 30.06 -7.62 22.07
CA MET A 158 28.87 -8.07 21.31
C MET A 158 29.27 -8.93 20.12
N THR A 159 28.99 -10.23 20.17
CA THR A 159 29.13 -11.12 19.01
C THR A 159 27.81 -11.46 18.39
N VAL A 160 27.79 -11.53 17.06
CA VAL A 160 26.63 -12.00 16.26
C VAL A 160 26.83 -13.49 16.00
N THR A 161 26.10 -14.35 16.72
CA THR A 161 26.08 -15.79 16.43
C THR A 161 25.11 -16.06 15.29
N PRO A 162 25.49 -16.75 14.20
CA PRO A 162 24.57 -17.23 13.19
C PRO A 162 23.67 -18.31 13.80
N VAL A 163 22.38 -18.24 13.49
CA VAL A 163 21.41 -19.31 13.82
C VAL A 163 21.72 -20.48 12.90
N PRO A 164 21.89 -21.75 13.41
CA PRO A 164 22.03 -22.90 12.54
C PRO A 164 20.79 -23.09 11.70
N GLU A 165 20.97 -23.17 10.37
CA GLU A 165 19.93 -23.57 9.43
C GLU A 165 19.68 -25.07 9.65
N SER A 166 18.45 -25.37 10.05
CA SER A 166 17.90 -26.74 10.13
C SER A 166 16.87 -26.94 9.06
#